data_ab072a896eadfa0717bbea80834bff23
#
_entry.id   ab072a896eadfa0717bbea80834bff23
#
_cell.length_a   1.000
_cell.length_b   1.000
_cell.length_c   1.000
_cell.angle_alpha   90.00
_cell.angle_beta   90.00
_cell.angle_gamma   90.00
#
_symmetry.space_group_name_H-M   'P 1'
#
loop_
_entity.id
_entity.type
_entity.pdbx_description
1 polymer ?
#
loop_
_entity_poly.entity_id
_entity_poly.type
_entity_poly.pdbx_seq_one_letter_code
_entity_poly.pdbx_strand_id
1 'polypeptide(L)'
;MLIKCFGAAPQGINAAIVTIEVHAVPGYDFTLVGLPDNAVKESHERILAAILVNGFGKPRHSLTINMAPADIKKEGAAYDLPLAIGMLAAGEEVKTSLLEKFLIMGELSLDGTLQPIQGVLPIALAARAAGFQGIILPEQNAREAAVVDNIDVYGLDNLQSVVRFLNGDLSIEPTKVDTAAEFAQYAFSSDLDFSDVRGQENVRRAMEVAAAGGHNMLMVGPPGAGKSMMAKRLSSILPPLNLEEALETTKIYSVAGMMARRRENNGNTSALIVQRPFRSPHHTVTDVALVGGGSNPHPGEISLAHNGVLFLDEHKKKNLCHFLHMSKKSRIFAQNFKIDGEDRAYQRSRIAC
;
A
#
# COMPACT_ATOMS: atom_id res chain seq x y z
N MET A 1 34.18 5.43 -12.15
CA MET A 1 33.07 6.39 -12.18
C MET A 1 32.14 6.07 -11.03
N LEU A 2 31.56 7.07 -10.34
CA LEU A 2 30.55 6.88 -9.27
C LEU A 2 29.25 7.56 -9.72
N ILE A 3 28.16 6.80 -9.73
CA ILE A 3 26.82 7.25 -10.12
C ILE A 3 25.90 7.08 -8.92
N LYS A 4 24.99 8.03 -8.75
CA LYS A 4 23.95 7.98 -7.72
C LYS A 4 22.59 8.02 -8.37
N CYS A 5 21.72 7.10 -7.97
CA CYS A 5 20.28 7.14 -8.20
C CYS A 5 19.54 6.83 -6.89
N PHE A 6 18.24 7.08 -6.86
CA PHE A 6 17.46 7.03 -5.64
C PHE A 6 16.23 6.16 -5.81
N GLY A 7 16.01 5.32 -4.81
CA GLY A 7 14.81 4.54 -4.62
C GLY A 7 14.24 4.76 -3.22
N ALA A 8 13.31 3.93 -2.80
CA ALA A 8 12.76 3.97 -1.45
C ALA A 8 12.41 2.57 -0.94
N ALA A 9 12.52 2.37 0.37
CA ALA A 9 12.14 1.16 1.07
C ALA A 9 10.88 1.40 1.91
N PRO A 10 9.79 0.66 1.73
CA PRO A 10 8.65 0.70 2.64
C PRO A 10 9.08 0.29 4.06
N GLN A 11 8.62 1.05 5.07
CA GLN A 11 8.81 0.78 6.49
C GLN A 11 7.47 0.91 7.22
N GLY A 12 6.78 -0.19 7.47
CA GLY A 12 5.42 -0.17 7.97
C GLY A 12 4.50 0.57 6.99
N ILE A 13 3.89 1.67 7.42
CA ILE A 13 3.02 2.53 6.58
C ILE A 13 3.75 3.75 5.98
N ASN A 14 5.05 3.86 6.21
CA ASN A 14 5.90 4.93 5.67
C ASN A 14 6.94 4.34 4.70
N ALA A 15 7.81 5.21 4.16
CA ALA A 15 8.94 4.79 3.35
C ALA A 15 10.18 5.61 3.71
N ALA A 16 11.35 5.00 3.55
CA ALA A 16 12.64 5.66 3.72
C ALA A 16 13.36 5.71 2.37
N ILE A 17 14.05 6.81 2.10
CA ILE A 17 14.84 6.97 0.87
C ILE A 17 16.06 6.04 0.92
N VAL A 18 16.30 5.39 -0.21
CA VAL A 18 17.47 4.52 -0.44
C VAL A 18 18.32 5.15 -1.53
N THR A 19 19.57 5.45 -1.18
CA THR A 19 20.58 5.87 -2.17
C THR A 19 21.23 4.64 -2.77
N ILE A 20 21.24 4.57 -4.08
CA ILE A 20 21.86 3.50 -4.87
C ILE A 20 23.11 4.08 -5.51
N GLU A 21 24.27 3.68 -5.02
CA GLU A 21 25.58 4.13 -5.48
C GLU A 21 26.21 3.05 -6.35
N VAL A 22 26.43 3.36 -7.62
CA VAL A 22 27.03 2.43 -8.59
C VAL A 22 28.45 2.87 -8.86
N HIS A 23 29.42 2.07 -8.44
CA HIS A 23 30.83 2.25 -8.74
C HIS A 23 31.26 1.33 -9.88
N ALA A 24 31.71 1.91 -10.97
CA ALA A 24 32.15 1.20 -12.17
C ALA A 24 33.67 1.29 -12.37
N VAL A 25 34.31 0.13 -12.53
CA VAL A 25 35.72 -0.03 -12.88
C VAL A 25 35.86 -1.02 -14.05
N PRO A 26 36.96 -1.02 -14.82
CA PRO A 26 37.15 -2.02 -15.85
C PRO A 26 37.06 -3.45 -15.29
N GLY A 27 36.30 -4.33 -15.96
CA GLY A 27 36.07 -5.71 -15.50
C GLY A 27 34.67 -6.23 -15.82
N TYR A 28 34.29 -7.37 -15.23
CA TYR A 28 33.01 -8.05 -15.50
C TYR A 28 32.30 -8.52 -14.23
N ASP A 29 32.84 -8.20 -13.06
CA ASP A 29 32.24 -8.65 -11.79
C ASP A 29 31.01 -7.80 -11.42
N PHE A 30 30.08 -8.42 -10.69
CA PHE A 30 28.93 -7.75 -10.13
C PHE A 30 28.84 -8.03 -8.62
N THR A 31 28.82 -6.97 -7.83
CA THR A 31 28.72 -7.06 -6.37
C THR A 31 27.64 -6.10 -5.88
N LEU A 32 26.71 -6.61 -5.05
CA LEU A 32 25.63 -5.83 -4.45
C LEU A 32 25.75 -5.88 -2.94
N VAL A 33 25.81 -4.70 -2.28
CA VAL A 33 25.94 -4.54 -0.84
C VAL A 33 24.86 -3.62 -0.26
N GLY A 34 24.63 -3.64 1.04
CA GLY A 34 23.64 -2.79 1.73
C GLY A 34 22.35 -3.51 2.12
N LEU A 35 22.46 -4.76 2.60
CA LEU A 35 21.35 -5.62 3.06
C LEU A 35 20.25 -5.88 2.00
N PRO A 36 20.60 -6.25 0.76
CA PRO A 36 19.62 -6.72 -0.21
C PRO A 36 19.08 -8.10 0.21
N ASP A 37 17.79 -8.34 0.00
CA ASP A 37 17.21 -9.68 0.14
C ASP A 37 17.57 -10.58 -1.07
N ASN A 38 17.07 -11.81 -1.08
CA ASN A 38 17.34 -12.74 -2.17
C ASN A 38 16.71 -12.25 -3.49
N ALA A 39 15.50 -11.65 -3.45
CA ALA A 39 14.84 -11.14 -4.65
C ALA A 39 15.64 -10.01 -5.30
N VAL A 40 16.23 -9.11 -4.50
CA VAL A 40 17.12 -8.05 -4.99
C VAL A 40 18.46 -8.62 -5.51
N LYS A 41 18.97 -9.70 -4.92
CA LYS A 41 20.18 -10.37 -5.42
C LYS A 41 19.94 -11.08 -6.76
N GLU A 42 18.78 -11.70 -6.92
CA GLU A 42 18.37 -12.36 -8.17
C GLU A 42 18.01 -11.38 -9.28
N SER A 43 17.79 -10.10 -8.95
CA SER A 43 17.45 -9.07 -9.93
C SER A 43 18.51 -8.88 -11.01
N HIS A 44 19.77 -9.19 -10.73
CA HIS A 44 20.86 -9.05 -11.69
C HIS A 44 20.58 -9.76 -13.02
N GLU A 45 20.12 -11.01 -12.98
CA GLU A 45 19.82 -11.77 -14.20
C GLU A 45 18.60 -11.18 -14.96
N ARG A 46 17.56 -10.74 -14.22
CA ARG A 46 16.39 -10.06 -14.82
C ARG A 46 16.79 -8.76 -15.50
N ILE A 47 17.58 -7.94 -14.80
CA ILE A 47 18.06 -6.64 -15.31
C ILE A 47 18.92 -6.83 -16.57
N LEU A 48 19.85 -7.79 -16.56
CA LEU A 48 20.68 -8.08 -17.73
C LEU A 48 19.84 -8.52 -18.94
N ALA A 49 18.85 -9.39 -18.72
CA ALA A 49 17.94 -9.81 -19.78
C ALA A 49 17.17 -8.62 -20.34
N ALA A 50 16.56 -7.79 -19.48
CA ALA A 50 15.82 -6.59 -19.87
C ALA A 50 16.71 -5.59 -20.65
N ILE A 51 17.94 -5.35 -20.21
CA ILE A 51 18.91 -4.48 -20.89
C ILE A 51 19.19 -4.99 -22.32
N LEU A 52 19.49 -6.28 -22.45
CA LEU A 52 19.86 -6.88 -23.75
C LEU A 52 18.67 -6.94 -24.72
N VAL A 53 17.47 -7.30 -24.23
CA VAL A 53 16.26 -7.38 -25.08
C VAL A 53 15.88 -5.99 -25.60
N ASN A 54 16.11 -4.93 -24.83
CA ASN A 54 15.84 -3.55 -25.26
C ASN A 54 16.95 -2.93 -26.12
N GLY A 55 17.94 -3.73 -26.55
CA GLY A 55 18.98 -3.30 -27.50
C GLY A 55 20.12 -2.52 -26.86
N PHE A 56 20.21 -2.42 -25.56
CA PHE A 56 21.35 -1.84 -24.86
C PHE A 56 22.51 -2.84 -24.79
N GLY A 57 23.74 -2.32 -24.77
CA GLY A 57 24.94 -3.15 -24.65
C GLY A 57 25.06 -3.81 -23.26
N LYS A 58 25.67 -5.01 -23.22
CA LYS A 58 26.05 -5.59 -21.93
C LYS A 58 27.06 -4.67 -21.23
N PRO A 59 26.85 -4.30 -19.96
CA PRO A 59 27.84 -3.49 -19.24
C PRO A 59 29.23 -4.12 -19.27
N ARG A 60 30.23 -3.34 -19.72
CA ARG A 60 31.64 -3.79 -19.84
C ARG A 60 32.49 -3.36 -18.64
N HIS A 61 31.83 -3.16 -17.50
CA HIS A 61 32.45 -2.70 -16.27
C HIS A 61 32.15 -3.69 -15.13
N SER A 62 33.12 -3.88 -14.26
CA SER A 62 32.88 -4.48 -12.94
C SER A 62 32.12 -3.47 -12.11
N LEU A 63 30.94 -3.88 -11.63
CA LEU A 63 30.01 -3.00 -10.93
C LEU A 63 29.93 -3.39 -9.45
N THR A 64 30.23 -2.43 -8.59
CA THR A 64 29.91 -2.54 -7.16
C THR A 64 28.76 -1.58 -6.85
N ILE A 65 27.63 -2.13 -6.46
CA ILE A 65 26.44 -1.35 -6.14
C ILE A 65 26.21 -1.38 -4.63
N ASN A 66 26.15 -0.20 -4.03
CA ASN A 66 25.83 -0.02 -2.61
C ASN A 66 24.45 0.60 -2.43
N MET A 67 23.61 -0.02 -1.63
CA MET A 67 22.25 0.46 -1.29
C MET A 67 22.24 1.01 0.14
N ALA A 68 22.39 2.31 0.29
CA ALA A 68 22.43 2.98 1.59
C ALA A 68 21.03 3.54 2.01
N PRO A 69 20.68 3.54 3.32
CA PRO A 69 21.48 3.12 4.47
C PRO A 69 21.49 1.59 4.66
N ALA A 70 22.55 1.04 5.25
CA ALA A 70 22.73 -0.42 5.40
C ALA A 70 21.89 -1.05 6.53
N ASP A 71 21.29 -0.27 7.40
CA ASP A 71 20.41 -0.72 8.50
C ASP A 71 18.97 -0.99 8.04
N ILE A 72 18.60 -0.54 6.85
CA ILE A 72 17.28 -0.78 6.26
C ILE A 72 17.38 -1.97 5.29
N LYS A 73 16.53 -2.97 5.49
CA LYS A 73 16.40 -4.10 4.58
C LYS A 73 15.72 -3.67 3.28
N LYS A 74 16.29 -4.04 2.12
CA LYS A 74 15.74 -3.79 0.80
C LYS A 74 15.14 -5.09 0.30
N GLU A 75 13.83 -5.08 0.10
CA GLU A 75 13.05 -6.28 -0.22
C GLU A 75 12.28 -6.11 -1.53
N GLY A 76 12.16 -7.24 -2.24
CA GLY A 76 11.34 -7.34 -3.45
C GLY A 76 12.00 -6.79 -4.71
N ALA A 77 11.33 -6.99 -5.85
CA ALA A 77 11.82 -6.67 -7.18
C ALA A 77 11.66 -5.17 -7.57
N ALA A 78 11.09 -4.33 -6.70
CA ALA A 78 10.84 -2.92 -7.00
C ALA A 78 12.12 -2.09 -7.25
N TYR A 79 13.28 -2.64 -6.92
CA TYR A 79 14.58 -2.03 -7.17
C TYR A 79 15.18 -2.37 -8.55
N ASP A 80 14.56 -3.24 -9.33
CA ASP A 80 15.08 -3.65 -10.64
C ASP A 80 15.31 -2.43 -11.54
N LEU A 81 14.34 -1.52 -11.62
CA LEU A 81 14.42 -0.34 -12.44
C LEU A 81 15.57 0.61 -12.03
N PRO A 82 15.66 1.08 -10.76
CA PRO A 82 16.76 1.98 -10.39
C PRO A 82 18.13 1.31 -10.48
N LEU A 83 18.26 -0.01 -10.27
CA LEU A 83 19.49 -0.75 -10.49
C LEU A 83 19.84 -0.80 -11.98
N ALA A 84 18.87 -1.09 -12.86
CA ALA A 84 19.06 -1.10 -14.32
C ALA A 84 19.51 0.27 -14.84
N ILE A 85 18.86 1.35 -14.39
CA ILE A 85 19.23 2.73 -14.77
C ILE A 85 20.64 3.07 -14.28
N GLY A 86 21.00 2.68 -13.05
CA GLY A 86 22.35 2.87 -12.52
C GLY A 86 23.42 2.12 -13.35
N MET A 87 23.12 0.89 -13.77
CA MET A 87 24.00 0.09 -14.64
C MET A 87 24.14 0.70 -16.04
N LEU A 88 23.05 1.16 -16.64
CA LEU A 88 23.04 1.84 -17.94
C LEU A 88 23.77 3.18 -17.91
N ALA A 89 23.62 3.93 -16.83
CA ALA A 89 24.35 5.18 -16.62
C ALA A 89 25.88 4.93 -16.47
N ALA A 90 26.27 3.81 -15.84
CA ALA A 90 27.66 3.38 -15.78
C ALA A 90 28.23 2.99 -17.15
N GLY A 91 27.37 2.56 -18.07
CA GLY A 91 27.68 2.28 -19.47
C GLY A 91 27.57 3.49 -20.41
N GLU A 92 27.30 4.70 -19.86
CA GLU A 92 27.09 5.94 -20.61
C GLU A 92 25.84 5.95 -21.52
N GLU A 93 24.94 4.98 -21.36
CA GLU A 93 23.66 4.90 -22.10
C GLU A 93 22.60 5.87 -21.54
N VAL A 94 22.75 6.30 -20.27
CA VAL A 94 21.84 7.23 -19.57
C VAL A 94 22.62 8.43 -19.05
N LYS A 95 22.10 9.64 -19.36
CA LYS A 95 22.66 10.89 -18.83
C LYS A 95 22.40 11.02 -17.32
N THR A 96 23.45 11.35 -16.58
CA THR A 96 23.38 11.42 -15.10
C THR A 96 22.74 12.70 -14.56
N SER A 97 22.57 13.73 -15.39
CA SER A 97 22.10 15.07 -14.98
C SER A 97 20.72 15.12 -14.32
N LEU A 98 19.85 14.16 -14.61
CA LEU A 98 18.50 14.07 -14.05
C LEU A 98 18.37 13.03 -12.93
N LEU A 99 19.33 12.10 -12.76
CA LEU A 99 19.21 10.99 -11.82
C LEU A 99 19.06 11.46 -10.37
N GLU A 100 19.71 12.55 -9.98
CA GLU A 100 19.62 13.10 -8.63
C GLU A 100 18.30 13.86 -8.36
N LYS A 101 17.54 14.18 -9.41
CA LYS A 101 16.28 14.91 -9.29
C LYS A 101 15.05 14.02 -9.13
N PHE A 102 15.19 12.77 -9.57
CA PHE A 102 14.10 11.82 -9.59
C PHE A 102 14.31 10.65 -8.64
N LEU A 103 13.25 10.27 -7.94
CA LEU A 103 13.18 8.98 -7.28
C LEU A 103 12.65 7.96 -8.31
N ILE A 104 13.32 6.82 -8.45
CA ILE A 104 13.03 5.82 -9.48
C ILE A 104 12.67 4.51 -8.80
N MET A 105 11.53 3.93 -9.12
CA MET A 105 11.09 2.63 -8.60
C MET A 105 10.29 1.86 -9.66
N GLY A 106 10.48 0.54 -9.73
CA GLY A 106 9.74 -0.33 -10.63
C GLY A 106 10.33 -1.73 -10.68
N GLU A 107 9.49 -2.72 -10.86
CA GLU A 107 9.92 -4.09 -11.15
C GLU A 107 10.03 -4.27 -12.66
N LEU A 108 11.02 -5.04 -13.13
CA LEU A 108 11.25 -5.33 -14.55
C LEU A 108 10.86 -6.78 -14.88
N SER A 109 10.12 -6.94 -15.97
CA SER A 109 10.04 -8.24 -16.67
C SER A 109 11.27 -8.46 -17.53
N LEU A 110 11.50 -9.68 -17.98
CA LEU A 110 12.67 -10.03 -18.82
C LEU A 110 12.70 -9.28 -20.16
N ASP A 111 11.55 -8.86 -20.67
CA ASP A 111 11.41 -8.04 -21.89
C ASP A 111 11.59 -6.54 -21.64
N GLY A 112 11.80 -6.13 -20.38
CA GLY A 112 11.94 -4.74 -19.98
C GLY A 112 10.64 -4.00 -19.72
N THR A 113 9.48 -4.67 -19.75
CA THR A 113 8.19 -4.10 -19.33
C THR A 113 8.21 -3.83 -17.84
N LEU A 114 7.69 -2.66 -17.43
CA LEU A 114 7.55 -2.28 -16.03
C LEU A 114 6.30 -2.90 -15.40
N GLN A 115 6.51 -3.59 -14.29
CA GLN A 115 5.46 -4.20 -13.50
C GLN A 115 5.10 -3.35 -12.27
N PRO A 116 3.84 -3.35 -11.83
CA PRO A 116 3.38 -2.55 -10.71
C PRO A 116 4.04 -2.96 -9.40
N ILE A 117 4.34 -1.98 -8.57
CA ILE A 117 4.94 -2.15 -7.25
C ILE A 117 3.95 -1.81 -6.13
N GLN A 118 4.27 -2.22 -4.91
CA GLN A 118 3.48 -1.94 -3.71
C GLN A 118 4.04 -0.76 -2.92
N GLY A 119 3.21 -0.12 -2.09
CA GLY A 119 3.66 0.95 -1.20
C GLY A 119 3.98 2.26 -1.92
N VAL A 120 3.36 2.52 -3.06
CA VAL A 120 3.65 3.69 -3.91
C VAL A 120 3.30 5.00 -3.23
N LEU A 121 2.16 5.08 -2.55
CA LEU A 121 1.75 6.31 -1.86
C LEU A 121 2.74 6.73 -0.76
N PRO A 122 3.16 5.87 0.19
CA PRO A 122 4.21 6.23 1.15
C PRO A 122 5.54 6.57 0.48
N ILE A 123 5.91 5.92 -0.64
CA ILE A 123 7.11 6.24 -1.42
C ILE A 123 7.02 7.65 -1.98
N ALA A 124 5.90 8.03 -2.59
CA ALA A 124 5.70 9.36 -3.15
C ALA A 124 5.72 10.46 -2.07
N LEU A 125 5.13 10.19 -0.90
CA LEU A 125 5.20 11.09 0.25
C LEU A 125 6.62 11.27 0.77
N ALA A 126 7.42 10.21 0.84
CA ALA A 126 8.82 10.28 1.23
C ALA A 126 9.67 11.03 0.20
N ALA A 127 9.44 10.82 -1.08
CA ALA A 127 10.11 11.53 -2.17
C ALA A 127 9.83 13.04 -2.10
N ARG A 128 8.57 13.45 -1.89
CA ARG A 128 8.21 14.86 -1.70
C ARG A 128 8.90 15.45 -0.47
N ALA A 129 8.87 14.75 0.66
CA ALA A 129 9.49 15.22 1.89
C ALA A 129 11.02 15.37 1.78
N ALA A 130 11.66 14.54 0.96
CA ALA A 130 13.08 14.61 0.65
C ALA A 130 13.44 15.68 -0.40
N GLY A 131 12.46 16.35 -1.02
CA GLY A 131 12.67 17.44 -1.97
C GLY A 131 12.99 17.00 -3.39
N PHE A 132 12.66 15.78 -3.80
CA PHE A 132 12.76 15.36 -5.20
C PHE A 132 11.81 16.16 -6.08
N GLN A 133 12.24 16.45 -7.32
CA GLN A 133 11.42 17.14 -8.32
C GLN A 133 10.30 16.22 -8.81
N GLY A 134 10.59 14.94 -8.96
CA GLY A 134 9.61 13.99 -9.44
C GLY A 134 9.94 12.54 -9.09
N ILE A 135 9.03 11.67 -9.48
CA ILE A 135 9.13 10.24 -9.28
C ILE A 135 8.82 9.51 -10.59
N ILE A 136 9.63 8.52 -10.93
CA ILE A 136 9.45 7.65 -12.09
C ILE A 136 8.97 6.28 -11.61
N LEU A 137 7.82 5.85 -12.10
CA LEU A 137 7.10 4.65 -11.67
C LEU A 137 6.51 3.90 -12.86
N PRO A 138 6.11 2.62 -12.70
CA PRO A 138 5.25 1.96 -13.66
C PRO A 138 3.94 2.74 -13.87
N GLU A 139 3.46 2.83 -15.12
CA GLU A 139 2.25 3.57 -15.49
C GLU A 139 1.03 3.21 -14.62
N GLN A 140 0.90 1.93 -14.29
CA GLN A 140 -0.17 1.40 -13.45
C GLN A 140 -0.17 1.99 -12.02
N ASN A 141 0.97 2.48 -11.55
CA ASN A 141 1.11 3.10 -10.22
C ASN A 141 0.99 4.63 -10.26
N ALA A 142 1.08 5.25 -11.44
CA ALA A 142 1.19 6.70 -11.57
C ALA A 142 0.04 7.45 -10.90
N ARG A 143 -1.20 7.00 -11.09
CA ARG A 143 -2.38 7.65 -10.47
C ARG A 143 -2.36 7.59 -8.94
N GLU A 144 -1.85 6.51 -8.35
CA GLU A 144 -1.71 6.36 -6.90
C GLU A 144 -0.69 7.36 -6.33
N ALA A 145 0.46 7.51 -7.01
CA ALA A 145 1.48 8.49 -6.62
C ALA A 145 1.02 9.93 -6.83
N ALA A 146 0.26 10.20 -7.90
CA ALA A 146 -0.21 11.52 -8.28
C ALA A 146 -1.27 12.13 -7.32
N VAL A 147 -1.71 11.38 -6.31
CA VAL A 147 -2.47 11.90 -5.17
C VAL A 147 -1.63 12.86 -4.31
N VAL A 148 -0.31 12.73 -4.37
CA VAL A 148 0.62 13.56 -3.59
C VAL A 148 0.89 14.86 -4.34
N ASP A 149 0.46 15.97 -3.78
CA ASP A 149 0.72 17.30 -4.34
C ASP A 149 2.21 17.68 -4.28
N ASN A 150 2.63 18.60 -5.14
CA ASN A 150 3.98 19.17 -5.18
C ASN A 150 5.10 18.17 -5.47
N ILE A 151 4.82 17.15 -6.24
CA ILE A 151 5.81 16.24 -6.84
C ILE A 151 5.30 15.82 -8.23
N ASP A 152 6.17 15.85 -9.23
CA ASP A 152 5.82 15.41 -10.57
C ASP A 152 5.89 13.89 -10.67
N VAL A 153 4.84 13.27 -11.20
CA VAL A 153 4.75 11.79 -11.31
C VAL A 153 4.79 11.39 -12.78
N TYR A 154 5.77 10.59 -13.14
CA TYR A 154 5.96 10.07 -14.49
C TYR A 154 5.69 8.57 -14.52
N GLY A 155 4.55 8.17 -15.09
CA GLY A 155 4.20 6.78 -15.33
C GLY A 155 4.75 6.32 -16.67
N LEU A 156 5.54 5.25 -16.65
CA LEU A 156 6.18 4.68 -17.83
C LEU A 156 5.92 3.18 -17.91
N ASP A 157 5.95 2.62 -19.11
CA ASP A 157 5.56 1.24 -19.41
C ASP A 157 6.75 0.28 -19.54
N ASN A 158 7.93 0.79 -19.92
CA ASN A 158 9.09 -0.05 -20.18
C ASN A 158 10.43 0.68 -19.94
N LEU A 159 11.52 -0.08 -19.86
CA LEU A 159 12.87 0.40 -19.63
C LEU A 159 13.33 1.40 -20.70
N GLN A 160 13.01 1.15 -21.97
CA GLN A 160 13.43 2.01 -23.07
C GLN A 160 12.78 3.40 -22.97
N SER A 161 11.49 3.48 -22.59
CA SER A 161 10.80 4.76 -22.36
C SER A 161 11.44 5.54 -21.21
N VAL A 162 11.86 4.87 -20.13
CA VAL A 162 12.57 5.51 -19.00
C VAL A 162 13.91 6.08 -19.45
N VAL A 163 14.71 5.32 -20.21
CA VAL A 163 16.01 5.79 -20.74
C VAL A 163 15.82 6.98 -21.65
N ARG A 164 14.88 6.95 -22.58
CA ARG A 164 14.59 8.07 -23.49
C ARG A 164 14.12 9.32 -22.73
N PHE A 165 13.30 9.15 -21.69
CA PHE A 165 12.87 10.26 -20.84
C PHE A 165 14.05 10.89 -20.10
N LEU A 166 14.92 10.10 -19.48
CA LEU A 166 16.09 10.58 -18.75
C LEU A 166 17.13 11.23 -19.69
N ASN A 167 17.22 10.78 -20.93
CA ASN A 167 18.10 11.37 -21.95
C ASN A 167 17.53 12.66 -22.58
N GLY A 168 16.23 12.96 -22.34
CA GLY A 168 15.54 14.09 -22.92
C GLY A 168 15.03 13.86 -24.36
N ASP A 169 15.02 12.59 -24.80
CA ASP A 169 14.55 12.18 -26.14
C ASP A 169 13.04 11.90 -26.14
N LEU A 170 12.42 11.84 -24.96
CA LEU A 170 11.00 11.66 -24.77
C LEU A 170 10.45 12.70 -23.79
N SER A 171 9.52 13.52 -24.24
CA SER A 171 8.80 14.47 -23.38
C SER A 171 7.48 13.88 -22.96
N ILE A 172 7.23 13.79 -21.65
CA ILE A 172 5.97 13.28 -21.08
C ILE A 172 5.47 14.30 -20.07
N GLU A 173 4.17 14.54 -20.11
CA GLU A 173 3.54 15.36 -19.09
C GLU A 173 3.36 14.56 -17.79
N PRO A 174 3.55 15.18 -16.61
CA PRO A 174 3.31 14.52 -15.35
C PRO A 174 1.86 14.08 -15.22
N THR A 175 1.64 12.90 -14.67
CA THR A 175 0.30 12.42 -14.32
C THR A 175 -0.28 13.30 -13.22
N LYS A 176 -1.48 13.82 -13.44
CA LYS A 176 -2.22 14.66 -12.48
C LYS A 176 -3.51 13.98 -12.08
N VAL A 177 -3.85 14.09 -10.80
CA VAL A 177 -5.12 13.63 -10.22
C VAL A 177 -5.73 14.80 -9.46
N ASP A 178 -6.97 15.13 -9.80
CA ASP A 178 -7.75 16.06 -8.98
C ASP A 178 -8.34 15.28 -7.80
N THR A 179 -7.59 15.27 -6.70
CA THR A 179 -7.98 14.55 -5.49
C THR A 179 -9.26 15.08 -4.88
N ALA A 180 -9.53 16.39 -5.00
CA ALA A 180 -10.74 17.01 -4.47
C ALA A 180 -11.98 16.61 -5.29
N ALA A 181 -11.86 16.61 -6.63
CA ALA A 181 -12.93 16.16 -7.51
C ALA A 181 -13.23 14.65 -7.35
N GLU A 182 -12.19 13.82 -7.32
CA GLU A 182 -12.36 12.38 -7.05
C GLU A 182 -13.01 12.14 -5.69
N PHE A 183 -12.58 12.84 -4.66
CA PHE A 183 -13.15 12.74 -3.33
C PHE A 183 -14.63 13.11 -3.32
N ALA A 184 -15.00 14.23 -3.94
CA ALA A 184 -16.40 14.69 -4.01
C ALA A 184 -17.30 13.70 -4.80
N GLN A 185 -16.76 13.09 -5.87
CA GLN A 185 -17.50 12.15 -6.72
C GLN A 185 -17.81 10.83 -6.00
N TYR A 186 -16.85 10.29 -5.24
CA TYR A 186 -16.95 8.93 -4.70
C TYR A 186 -17.26 8.85 -3.20
N ALA A 187 -17.22 9.97 -2.45
CA ALA A 187 -17.42 9.98 -1.00
C ALA A 187 -18.81 9.46 -0.59
N PHE A 188 -19.83 9.66 -1.43
CA PHE A 188 -21.22 9.31 -1.14
C PHE A 188 -21.74 8.15 -1.99
N SER A 189 -20.91 7.53 -2.84
CA SER A 189 -21.32 6.38 -3.65
C SER A 189 -21.25 5.10 -2.80
N SER A 190 -22.39 4.58 -2.35
CA SER A 190 -22.48 3.30 -1.66
C SER A 190 -23.50 2.43 -2.37
N ASP A 191 -23.12 1.19 -2.70
CA ASP A 191 -24.04 0.19 -3.26
C ASP A 191 -24.99 -0.39 -2.20
N LEU A 192 -24.73 -0.15 -0.90
CA LEU A 192 -25.49 -0.65 0.21
C LEU A 192 -26.13 0.51 0.98
N ASP A 193 -27.42 0.42 1.23
CA ASP A 193 -28.17 1.41 2.00
C ASP A 193 -28.71 0.79 3.30
N PHE A 194 -28.60 1.54 4.38
CA PHE A 194 -29.16 1.15 5.68
C PHE A 194 -30.69 1.10 5.65
N SER A 195 -31.33 1.80 4.73
CA SER A 195 -32.79 1.74 4.50
C SER A 195 -33.29 0.37 4.06
N ASP A 196 -32.42 -0.49 3.51
CA ASP A 196 -32.72 -1.89 3.17
C ASP A 196 -33.03 -2.75 4.39
N VAL A 197 -32.62 -2.31 5.59
CA VAL A 197 -32.87 -3.02 6.85
C VAL A 197 -34.32 -2.79 7.25
N ARG A 198 -35.19 -3.78 7.00
CA ARG A 198 -36.61 -3.74 7.38
C ARG A 198 -36.82 -4.40 8.72
N GLY A 199 -37.64 -3.76 9.56
CA GLY A 199 -37.91 -4.23 10.92
C GLY A 199 -36.73 -4.04 11.87
N GLN A 200 -36.75 -4.76 12.98
CA GLN A 200 -35.72 -4.73 14.04
C GLN A 200 -35.38 -3.29 14.52
N GLU A 201 -36.36 -2.47 14.77
CA GLU A 201 -36.21 -1.04 15.07
C GLU A 201 -35.23 -0.75 16.23
N ASN A 202 -35.26 -1.58 17.28
CA ASN A 202 -34.33 -1.45 18.40
C ASN A 202 -32.88 -1.65 18.00
N VAL A 203 -32.60 -2.63 17.10
CA VAL A 203 -31.25 -2.89 16.61
C VAL A 203 -30.83 -1.78 15.67
N ARG A 204 -31.70 -1.32 14.77
CA ARG A 204 -31.43 -0.17 13.89
C ARG A 204 -31.06 1.06 14.72
N ARG A 205 -31.89 1.37 15.76
CA ARG A 205 -31.60 2.51 16.64
C ARG A 205 -30.28 2.37 17.38
N ALA A 206 -29.97 1.18 17.89
CA ALA A 206 -28.68 0.91 18.51
C ALA A 206 -27.49 1.11 17.54
N MET A 207 -27.64 0.69 16.28
CA MET A 207 -26.63 0.89 15.25
C MET A 207 -26.44 2.36 14.87
N GLU A 208 -27.52 3.15 14.78
CA GLU A 208 -27.46 4.59 14.57
C GLU A 208 -26.69 5.30 15.71
N VAL A 209 -26.99 4.94 16.96
CA VAL A 209 -26.27 5.49 18.13
C VAL A 209 -24.80 5.08 18.11
N ALA A 210 -24.51 3.81 17.81
CA ALA A 210 -23.15 3.33 17.70
C ALA A 210 -22.37 4.02 16.55
N ALA A 211 -23.04 4.25 15.42
CA ALA A 211 -22.47 4.99 14.29
C ALA A 211 -22.15 6.44 14.66
N ALA A 212 -23.09 7.15 15.27
CA ALA A 212 -22.93 8.54 15.66
C ALA A 212 -21.89 8.73 16.77
N GLY A 213 -21.86 7.83 17.76
CA GLY A 213 -20.95 7.92 18.90
C GLY A 213 -19.59 7.24 18.71
N GLY A 214 -19.36 6.56 17.58
CA GLY A 214 -18.11 5.80 17.38
C GLY A 214 -17.98 4.58 18.31
N HIS A 215 -19.10 4.01 18.76
CA HIS A 215 -19.11 2.92 19.73
C HIS A 215 -18.88 1.55 19.07
N ASN A 216 -18.22 0.66 19.81
CA ASN A 216 -18.19 -0.76 19.48
C ASN A 216 -19.54 -1.41 19.81
N MET A 217 -19.94 -2.43 19.06
CA MET A 217 -21.23 -3.08 19.23
C MET A 217 -21.11 -4.61 19.20
N LEU A 218 -21.86 -5.27 20.08
CA LEU A 218 -22.03 -6.72 20.10
C LEU A 218 -23.45 -7.07 19.71
N MET A 219 -23.60 -7.90 18.66
CA MET A 219 -24.88 -8.42 18.21
C MET A 219 -25.04 -9.89 18.61
N VAL A 220 -26.08 -10.22 19.35
CA VAL A 220 -26.43 -11.58 19.78
C VAL A 220 -27.77 -11.97 19.21
N GLY A 221 -27.89 -13.15 18.62
CA GLY A 221 -29.13 -13.65 18.04
C GLY A 221 -28.93 -14.95 17.24
N PRO A 222 -30.01 -15.64 16.89
CA PRO A 222 -29.95 -16.91 16.18
C PRO A 222 -29.33 -16.74 14.76
N PRO A 223 -28.84 -17.83 14.15
CA PRO A 223 -28.51 -17.84 12.74
C PRO A 223 -29.68 -17.35 11.88
N GLY A 224 -29.38 -16.62 10.79
CA GLY A 224 -30.44 -16.08 9.91
C GLY A 224 -31.12 -14.78 10.41
N ALA A 225 -30.80 -14.26 11.59
CA ALA A 225 -31.35 -13.00 12.11
C ALA A 225 -30.88 -11.73 11.39
N GLY A 226 -30.08 -11.85 10.30
CA GLY A 226 -29.64 -10.71 9.50
C GLY A 226 -28.43 -9.94 10.05
N LYS A 227 -27.73 -10.45 11.08
CA LYS A 227 -26.61 -9.75 11.75
C LYS A 227 -25.51 -9.30 10.79
N SER A 228 -25.03 -10.21 9.94
CA SER A 228 -23.98 -9.89 8.94
C SER A 228 -24.47 -8.92 7.86
N MET A 229 -25.76 -9.00 7.50
CA MET A 229 -26.38 -8.07 6.55
C MET A 229 -26.47 -6.66 7.12
N MET A 230 -26.86 -6.52 8.38
CA MET A 230 -26.91 -5.26 9.10
C MET A 230 -25.49 -4.67 9.29
N ALA A 231 -24.53 -5.50 9.70
CA ALA A 231 -23.14 -5.05 9.88
C ALA A 231 -22.53 -4.46 8.60
N LYS A 232 -22.77 -5.09 7.44
CA LYS A 232 -22.31 -4.56 6.13
C LYS A 232 -22.89 -3.18 5.81
N ARG A 233 -24.14 -2.93 6.19
CA ARG A 233 -24.83 -1.65 5.94
C ARG A 233 -24.48 -0.55 6.95
N LEU A 234 -23.78 -0.89 8.01
CA LEU A 234 -23.35 0.11 8.98
C LEU A 234 -22.43 1.18 8.33
N SER A 235 -21.59 0.77 7.39
CA SER A 235 -20.69 1.71 6.70
C SER A 235 -21.46 2.82 5.96
N SER A 236 -22.71 2.58 5.51
CA SER A 236 -23.50 3.56 4.79
C SER A 236 -24.05 4.70 5.67
N ILE A 237 -24.14 4.50 6.99
CA ILE A 237 -24.61 5.52 7.94
C ILE A 237 -23.46 6.20 8.71
N LEU A 238 -22.23 5.79 8.45
CA LEU A 238 -21.07 6.46 9.03
C LEU A 238 -20.81 7.80 8.30
N PRO A 239 -20.32 8.83 9.00
CA PRO A 239 -19.86 10.04 8.34
C PRO A 239 -18.83 9.71 7.26
N PRO A 240 -18.82 10.40 6.11
CA PRO A 240 -17.81 10.18 5.08
C PRO A 240 -16.39 10.37 5.65
N LEU A 241 -15.39 9.77 5.02
CA LEU A 241 -13.99 10.06 5.36
C LEU A 241 -13.71 11.54 5.06
N ASN A 242 -12.86 12.17 5.86
CA ASN A 242 -12.22 13.40 5.43
C ASN A 242 -10.97 13.07 4.59
N LEU A 243 -10.36 14.06 3.95
CA LEU A 243 -9.22 13.83 3.06
C LEU A 243 -8.01 13.22 3.79
N GLU A 244 -7.76 13.64 5.04
CA GLU A 244 -6.66 13.12 5.86
C GLU A 244 -6.90 11.64 6.22
N GLU A 245 -8.12 11.29 6.66
CA GLU A 245 -8.52 9.90 6.91
C GLU A 245 -8.43 9.04 5.65
N ALA A 246 -8.83 9.59 4.50
CA ALA A 246 -8.73 8.89 3.21
C ALA A 246 -7.27 8.61 2.83
N LEU A 247 -6.38 9.58 3.00
CA LEU A 247 -4.94 9.41 2.77
C LEU A 247 -4.32 8.38 3.71
N GLU A 248 -4.63 8.44 5.02
CA GLU A 248 -4.14 7.44 6.00
C GLU A 248 -4.59 6.03 5.63
N THR A 249 -5.87 5.88 5.28
CA THR A 249 -6.43 4.58 4.88
C THR A 249 -5.79 4.09 3.58
N THR A 250 -5.61 4.97 2.61
CA THR A 250 -4.98 4.62 1.32
C THR A 250 -3.54 4.18 1.49
N LYS A 251 -2.76 4.78 2.40
CA LYS A 251 -1.39 4.33 2.72
C LYS A 251 -1.36 2.86 3.16
N ILE A 252 -2.28 2.46 4.04
CA ILE A 252 -2.36 1.09 4.53
C ILE A 252 -2.66 0.12 3.38
N TYR A 253 -3.61 0.47 2.51
CA TYR A 253 -3.98 -0.34 1.34
C TYR A 253 -2.89 -0.38 0.28
N SER A 254 -2.13 0.70 0.12
CA SER A 254 -0.96 0.79 -0.75
C SER A 254 0.11 -0.22 -0.33
N VAL A 255 0.52 -0.19 0.95
CA VAL A 255 1.52 -1.11 1.51
C VAL A 255 1.04 -2.57 1.46
N ALA A 256 -0.26 -2.81 1.65
CA ALA A 256 -0.86 -4.15 1.53
C ALA A 256 -0.96 -4.65 0.06
N GLY A 257 -0.58 -3.85 -0.94
CA GLY A 257 -0.69 -4.19 -2.37
C GLY A 257 -2.13 -4.33 -2.86
N MET A 258 -3.09 -3.71 -2.16
CA MET A 258 -4.51 -3.87 -2.46
C MET A 258 -5.05 -2.81 -3.43
N MET A 259 -4.29 -1.77 -3.76
CA MET A 259 -4.72 -0.71 -4.67
C MET A 259 -4.88 -1.23 -6.11
N ALA A 260 -3.93 -2.02 -6.61
CA ALA A 260 -4.01 -2.63 -7.96
C ALA A 260 -5.20 -3.58 -8.09
N ARG A 261 -5.38 -4.51 -7.12
CA ARG A 261 -6.49 -5.48 -7.11
C ARG A 261 -7.87 -4.81 -7.08
N ARG A 262 -7.97 -3.64 -6.46
CA ARG A 262 -9.22 -2.89 -6.38
C ARG A 262 -9.65 -2.32 -7.73
N ARG A 263 -8.70 -1.93 -8.56
CA ARG A 263 -8.95 -1.46 -9.94
C ARG A 263 -9.50 -2.59 -10.82
N GLU A 264 -8.91 -3.77 -10.71
CA GLU A 264 -9.32 -4.94 -11.50
C GLU A 264 -10.72 -5.43 -11.15
N ASN A 265 -11.08 -5.47 -9.84
CA ASN A 265 -12.31 -6.11 -9.38
C ASN A 265 -13.55 -5.20 -9.43
N ASN A 266 -13.42 -3.88 -9.25
CA ASN A 266 -14.57 -3.00 -9.06
C ASN A 266 -14.75 -1.96 -10.19
N GLY A 267 -13.85 -1.90 -11.17
CA GLY A 267 -13.87 -0.82 -12.17
C GLY A 267 -13.71 0.58 -11.54
N ASN A 268 -13.49 0.66 -10.22
CA ASN A 268 -13.30 1.90 -9.49
C ASN A 268 -11.87 2.41 -9.70
N THR A 269 -11.74 3.45 -10.50
CA THR A 269 -10.46 4.05 -10.89
C THR A 269 -9.97 5.10 -9.89
N SER A 270 -10.66 5.31 -8.76
CA SER A 270 -10.22 6.29 -7.76
C SER A 270 -8.84 5.94 -7.22
N ALA A 271 -7.97 6.94 -7.18
CA ALA A 271 -6.63 6.85 -6.63
C ALA A 271 -6.62 6.79 -5.09
N LEU A 272 -7.74 7.18 -4.45
CA LEU A 272 -7.93 7.20 -3.00
C LEU A 272 -8.97 6.18 -2.53
N ILE A 273 -8.83 5.73 -1.28
CA ILE A 273 -9.88 5.06 -0.52
C ILE A 273 -10.80 6.14 0.07
N VAL A 274 -11.89 6.45 -0.61
CA VAL A 274 -12.84 7.49 -0.20
C VAL A 274 -14.03 6.96 0.61
N GLN A 275 -14.28 5.66 0.55
CA GLN A 275 -15.32 4.98 1.34
C GLN A 275 -14.72 4.32 2.58
N ARG A 276 -15.45 4.34 3.68
CA ARG A 276 -15.03 3.66 4.90
C ARG A 276 -14.94 2.15 4.67
N PRO A 277 -13.76 1.53 4.92
CA PRO A 277 -13.58 0.10 4.70
C PRO A 277 -14.51 -0.72 5.59
N PHE A 278 -15.08 -1.78 5.02
CA PHE A 278 -15.74 -2.84 5.77
C PHE A 278 -14.92 -4.12 5.63
N ARG A 279 -14.40 -4.63 6.74
CA ARG A 279 -13.62 -5.88 6.77
C ARG A 279 -14.38 -6.93 7.56
N SER A 280 -14.47 -8.12 7.00
CA SER A 280 -15.14 -9.27 7.62
C SER A 280 -14.29 -10.51 7.41
N PRO A 281 -13.20 -10.67 8.19
CA PRO A 281 -12.36 -11.84 8.10
C PRO A 281 -13.13 -13.10 8.49
N HIS A 282 -12.77 -14.22 7.86
CA HIS A 282 -13.35 -15.50 8.20
C HIS A 282 -12.94 -15.91 9.62
N HIS A 283 -13.81 -16.62 10.34
CA HIS A 283 -13.56 -17.06 11.73
C HIS A 283 -12.32 -17.97 11.91
N THR A 284 -11.77 -18.52 10.82
CA THR A 284 -10.54 -19.33 10.82
C THR A 284 -9.27 -18.50 10.56
N VAL A 285 -9.39 -17.18 10.43
CA VAL A 285 -8.23 -16.32 10.20
C VAL A 285 -7.21 -16.48 11.33
N THR A 286 -5.93 -16.51 11.00
CA THR A 286 -4.86 -16.61 12.00
C THR A 286 -4.68 -15.27 12.72
N ASP A 287 -4.15 -15.29 13.95
CA ASP A 287 -3.87 -14.07 14.72
C ASP A 287 -2.93 -13.12 13.95
N VAL A 288 -1.95 -13.67 13.24
CA VAL A 288 -1.02 -12.89 12.41
C VAL A 288 -1.74 -12.22 11.23
N ALA A 289 -2.66 -12.90 10.57
CA ALA A 289 -3.43 -12.30 9.49
C ALA A 289 -4.44 -11.26 10.01
N LEU A 290 -4.93 -11.42 11.24
CA LEU A 290 -5.84 -10.47 11.87
C LEU A 290 -5.11 -9.19 12.33
N VAL A 291 -4.00 -9.34 13.06
CA VAL A 291 -3.26 -8.20 13.64
C VAL A 291 -2.25 -7.61 12.66
N GLY A 292 -1.71 -8.45 11.79
CA GLY A 292 -0.53 -8.15 10.99
C GLY A 292 0.75 -8.61 11.70
N GLY A 293 1.87 -8.50 11.01
CA GLY A 293 3.18 -8.89 11.53
C GLY A 293 3.93 -9.81 10.57
N GLY A 294 4.85 -10.61 11.10
CA GLY A 294 5.78 -11.43 10.35
C GLY A 294 7.20 -10.85 10.39
N SER A 295 8.16 -11.52 9.75
CA SER A 295 9.54 -11.04 9.61
C SER A 295 9.62 -9.74 8.81
N ASN A 296 8.70 -9.59 7.84
CA ASN A 296 8.38 -8.35 7.15
C ASN A 296 6.95 -7.98 7.55
N PRO A 297 6.74 -6.94 8.39
CA PRO A 297 5.42 -6.62 8.92
C PRO A 297 4.47 -6.16 7.83
N HIS A 298 3.45 -6.98 7.54
CA HIS A 298 2.34 -6.61 6.66
C HIS A 298 1.11 -6.17 7.47
N PRO A 299 0.31 -5.21 6.95
CA PRO A 299 -0.96 -4.83 7.56
C PRO A 299 -1.92 -6.02 7.65
N GLY A 300 -2.48 -6.27 8.86
CA GLY A 300 -3.55 -7.24 9.04
C GLY A 300 -4.95 -6.66 8.84
N GLU A 301 -5.98 -7.49 9.03
CA GLU A 301 -7.39 -7.08 8.86
C GLU A 301 -7.80 -5.91 9.76
N ILE A 302 -7.23 -5.81 10.98
CA ILE A 302 -7.43 -4.66 11.88
C ILE A 302 -6.90 -3.38 11.23
N SER A 303 -5.70 -3.43 10.66
CA SER A 303 -5.12 -2.29 9.96
C SER A 303 -5.91 -1.93 8.71
N LEU A 304 -6.38 -2.93 7.95
CA LEU A 304 -7.20 -2.73 6.76
C LEU A 304 -8.60 -2.18 7.07
N ALA A 305 -9.09 -2.35 8.32
CA ALA A 305 -10.33 -1.75 8.79
C ALA A 305 -10.16 -0.31 9.32
N HIS A 306 -8.97 0.28 9.17
CA HIS A 306 -8.66 1.63 9.67
C HIS A 306 -9.66 2.67 9.15
N ASN A 307 -10.14 3.55 10.03
CA ASN A 307 -11.21 4.53 9.76
C ASN A 307 -12.53 3.90 9.26
N GLY A 308 -12.74 2.59 9.44
CA GLY A 308 -13.88 1.84 8.95
C GLY A 308 -14.49 0.91 9.98
N VAL A 309 -14.97 -0.24 9.52
CA VAL A 309 -15.67 -1.24 10.32
C VAL A 309 -14.96 -2.58 10.22
N LEU A 310 -14.62 -3.18 11.36
CA LEU A 310 -14.19 -4.56 11.46
C LEU A 310 -15.32 -5.40 12.05
N PHE A 311 -15.85 -6.31 11.26
CA PHE A 311 -16.88 -7.25 11.67
C PHE A 311 -16.27 -8.62 11.95
N LEU A 312 -16.39 -9.07 13.21
CA LEU A 312 -15.89 -10.37 13.67
C LEU A 312 -17.06 -11.31 13.91
N ASP A 313 -17.20 -12.30 13.02
CA ASP A 313 -18.24 -13.31 13.11
C ASP A 313 -17.72 -14.57 13.81
N GLU A 314 -18.38 -15.00 14.90
CA GLU A 314 -18.11 -16.24 15.67
C GLU A 314 -16.64 -16.46 16.12
N HIS A 315 -15.87 -15.40 16.33
CA HIS A 315 -14.49 -15.52 16.77
C HIS A 315 -14.33 -16.06 18.20
N LYS A 316 -13.39 -17.01 18.38
CA LYS A 316 -13.06 -17.58 19.69
C LYS A 316 -12.41 -16.54 20.62
N LYS A 317 -12.88 -16.52 21.82
CA LYS A 317 -12.85 -15.54 22.89
C LYS A 317 -11.57 -14.92 23.38
N LYS A 318 -10.42 -15.56 23.31
CA LYS A 318 -9.31 -15.21 24.23
C LYS A 318 -8.73 -13.80 24.04
N ASN A 319 -8.94 -13.16 22.90
CA ASN A 319 -8.24 -11.92 22.56
C ASN A 319 -9.14 -10.71 22.27
N LEU A 320 -10.47 -10.82 22.28
CA LEU A 320 -11.34 -9.74 21.83
C LEU A 320 -11.26 -8.47 22.67
N CYS A 321 -11.20 -8.61 24.01
CA CYS A 321 -11.06 -7.45 24.90
C CYS A 321 -9.77 -6.68 24.63
N HIS A 322 -8.71 -7.39 24.27
CA HIS A 322 -7.43 -6.78 23.88
C HIS A 322 -7.56 -6.04 22.54
N PHE A 323 -8.24 -6.61 21.55
CA PHE A 323 -8.48 -5.99 20.24
C PHE A 323 -9.41 -4.75 20.33
N LEU A 324 -10.46 -4.80 21.16
CA LEU A 324 -11.33 -3.66 21.39
C LEU A 324 -10.58 -2.45 21.97
N HIS A 325 -9.52 -2.69 22.74
CA HIS A 325 -8.70 -1.63 23.33
C HIS A 325 -7.64 -1.07 22.37
N MET A 326 -7.17 -1.86 21.41
CA MET A 326 -6.11 -1.47 20.47
C MET A 326 -6.61 -0.57 19.33
N SER A 327 -7.88 -0.64 18.98
CA SER A 327 -8.40 0.07 17.81
C SER A 327 -9.14 1.36 18.21
N LYS A 328 -8.39 2.45 18.40
CA LYS A 328 -8.99 3.78 18.66
C LYS A 328 -9.68 4.39 17.43
N LYS A 329 -9.35 3.95 16.22
CA LYS A 329 -9.85 4.52 14.95
C LYS A 329 -10.69 3.56 14.10
N SER A 330 -10.83 2.29 14.50
CA SER A 330 -11.70 1.31 13.82
C SER A 330 -12.84 0.86 14.73
N ARG A 331 -14.03 0.70 14.17
CA ARG A 331 -15.20 0.21 14.90
C ARG A 331 -15.26 -1.30 14.82
N ILE A 332 -15.32 -1.97 15.96
CA ILE A 332 -15.35 -3.43 16.03
C ILE A 332 -16.78 -3.88 16.30
N PHE A 333 -17.32 -4.70 15.41
CA PHE A 333 -18.59 -5.39 15.57
C PHE A 333 -18.33 -6.88 15.74
N ALA A 334 -18.80 -7.44 16.81
CA ALA A 334 -18.62 -8.86 17.09
C ALA A 334 -19.97 -9.58 17.21
N GLN A 335 -19.99 -10.83 16.75
CA GLN A 335 -21.17 -11.69 16.76
C GLN A 335 -20.90 -12.97 17.54
N ASN A 336 -21.92 -13.46 18.30
CA ASN A 336 -21.96 -14.76 18.98
C ASN A 336 -20.68 -15.18 19.73
N PHE A 337 -20.46 -14.56 20.91
CA PHE A 337 -19.46 -15.04 21.84
C PHE A 337 -20.01 -16.20 22.66
N LYS A 338 -19.40 -17.39 22.56
CA LYS A 338 -19.58 -18.40 23.58
C LYS A 338 -18.77 -18.01 24.80
N ILE A 339 -19.42 -17.74 25.93
CA ILE A 339 -18.78 -17.52 27.23
C ILE A 339 -18.66 -18.90 27.87
N ASP A 340 -17.44 -19.47 27.92
CA ASP A 340 -17.17 -20.66 28.73
C ASP A 340 -17.22 -20.20 30.20
N GLY A 341 -17.88 -21.00 31.05
CA GLY A 341 -18.52 -20.58 32.29
C GLY A 341 -17.61 -20.14 33.46
N GLU A 342 -16.37 -19.68 33.27
CA GLU A 342 -15.46 -19.38 34.39
C GLU A 342 -15.08 -17.91 34.64
N ASP A 343 -15.51 -16.96 33.82
CA ASP A 343 -15.18 -15.53 34.07
C ASP A 343 -16.32 -14.72 34.70
N ARG A 344 -16.48 -14.89 36.01
CA ARG A 344 -17.40 -14.06 36.83
C ARG A 344 -17.03 -12.55 36.82
N ALA A 345 -15.86 -12.17 36.43
CA ALA A 345 -15.41 -10.79 36.32
C ALA A 345 -16.05 -10.03 35.14
N TYR A 346 -16.41 -10.75 34.06
CA TYR A 346 -17.03 -10.16 32.87
C TYR A 346 -18.50 -9.78 33.01
N GLN A 347 -19.21 -10.39 33.99
CA GLN A 347 -20.61 -10.05 34.24
C GLN A 347 -20.80 -8.68 34.88
N ARG A 348 -19.75 -8.12 35.51
CA ARG A 348 -19.80 -6.79 36.14
C ARG A 348 -19.48 -5.64 35.18
N SER A 349 -18.87 -5.91 34.01
CA SER A 349 -18.57 -4.88 33.01
C SER A 349 -19.67 -4.65 31.97
N ARG A 350 -20.84 -5.23 32.14
CA ARG A 350 -22.00 -5.11 31.24
C ARG A 350 -22.63 -3.70 31.19
N ILE A 351 -22.12 -2.75 31.96
CA ILE A 351 -22.71 -1.40 32.10
C ILE A 351 -21.72 -0.28 31.71
N ALA A 352 -20.54 -0.61 31.23
CA ALA A 352 -19.54 0.39 30.86
C ALA A 352 -18.99 0.14 29.44
N CYS A 353 -19.81 0.30 28.43
CA CYS A 353 -19.45 0.58 27.05
C CYS A 353 -20.59 1.38 26.42
#